data_ced2fa9ae06826a2dec25e586bbd9e61
#
_entry.id   ced2fa9ae06826a2dec25e586bbd9e61
#
_cell.length_a   1.000
_cell.length_b   1.000
_cell.length_c   1.000
_cell.angle_alpha   90.00
_cell.angle_beta   90.00
_cell.angle_gamma   90.00
#
_symmetry.space_group_name_H-M   'P 1'
#
loop_
_entity.id
_entity.type
_entity.pdbx_description
1 polymer ?
#
loop_
_entity_poly.entity_id
_entity_poly.type
_entity_poly.pdbx_seq_one_letter_code
_entity_poly.pdbx_strand_id
1 'polypeptide(L)'
;PGGSRFGLPYPALRGAYQLANAATVLAVVDLLRDRLHVSAGAIRDGLLGVELQGRFQVLPGRPATVLDVAHNPHAARALAATLGTMGYFPETLAVFGMLADKDVRGVVAAVAARIDRWFVATLPGPRGACAAAIRDELGRAGIAAHAIRTFADIGSAYAAARDEAGEADRIIVFGSFLT
;
A
#
# COMPACT_ATOMS: atom_id res chain seq x y z
N PRO A 1 7.11 -31.06 -13.97
CA PRO A 1 7.11 -30.73 -15.39
C PRO A 1 5.96 -29.78 -15.70
N GLY A 2 6.12 -28.51 -15.39
CA GLY A 2 5.17 -27.44 -15.73
C GLY A 2 5.39 -27.04 -17.18
N GLY A 3 4.30 -26.99 -17.97
CA GLY A 3 4.34 -26.44 -19.31
C GLY A 3 4.65 -24.95 -19.29
N SER A 4 5.39 -24.44 -20.26
CA SER A 4 5.57 -22.99 -20.45
C SER A 4 4.28 -22.38 -20.98
N ARG A 5 3.86 -21.27 -20.40
CA ARG A 5 2.72 -20.47 -20.86
C ARG A 5 3.26 -19.18 -21.50
N PHE A 6 2.82 -18.88 -22.71
CA PHE A 6 3.27 -17.72 -23.47
C PHE A 6 2.12 -16.75 -23.72
N GLY A 7 2.44 -15.47 -23.91
CA GLY A 7 1.48 -14.45 -24.30
C GLY A 7 0.44 -14.14 -23.21
N LEU A 8 0.79 -14.31 -21.93
CA LEU A 8 -0.05 -13.87 -20.82
C LEU A 8 0.09 -12.37 -20.63
N PRO A 9 -1.02 -11.65 -20.32
CA PRO A 9 -0.96 -10.23 -19.98
C PRO A 9 -0.34 -10.04 -18.59
N TYR A 10 0.14 -8.83 -18.33
CA TYR A 10 0.48 -8.42 -16.98
C TYR A 10 -0.80 -8.38 -16.10
N PRO A 11 -0.71 -8.75 -14.81
CA PRO A 11 -1.83 -8.61 -13.91
C PRO A 11 -2.24 -7.14 -13.77
N ALA A 12 -3.54 -6.88 -13.60
CA ALA A 12 -4.07 -5.54 -13.37
C ALA A 12 -3.55 -4.90 -12.06
N LEU A 13 -3.15 -5.73 -11.10
CA LEU A 13 -2.56 -5.27 -9.83
C LEU A 13 -1.19 -4.63 -10.04
N ARG A 14 -0.98 -3.47 -9.43
CA ARG A 14 0.25 -2.69 -9.57
C ARG A 14 1.37 -3.17 -8.64
N GLY A 15 2.60 -3.07 -9.13
CA GLY A 15 3.83 -3.41 -8.41
C GLY A 15 4.51 -4.67 -8.93
N ALA A 16 5.84 -4.65 -9.01
CA ALA A 16 6.64 -5.75 -9.56
C ALA A 16 6.44 -7.08 -8.80
N TYR A 17 6.18 -7.02 -7.49
CA TYR A 17 5.89 -8.20 -6.67
C TYR A 17 4.59 -8.91 -7.08
N GLN A 18 3.67 -8.25 -7.76
CA GLN A 18 2.44 -8.87 -8.25
C GLN A 18 2.69 -9.83 -9.41
N LEU A 19 3.79 -9.66 -10.13
CA LEU A 19 4.21 -10.66 -11.13
C LEU A 19 4.60 -11.99 -10.47
N ALA A 20 5.33 -11.92 -9.35
CA ALA A 20 5.68 -13.13 -8.58
C ALA A 20 4.44 -13.79 -7.97
N ASN A 21 3.50 -12.99 -7.47
CA ASN A 21 2.21 -13.49 -6.96
C ASN A 21 1.41 -14.17 -8.09
N ALA A 22 1.29 -13.54 -9.25
CA ALA A 22 0.62 -14.13 -10.41
C ALA A 22 1.29 -15.43 -10.88
N ALA A 23 2.62 -15.48 -10.92
CA ALA A 23 3.36 -16.70 -11.25
C ALA A 23 3.07 -17.82 -10.23
N THR A 24 2.97 -17.50 -8.95
CA THR A 24 2.62 -18.46 -7.90
C THR A 24 1.19 -18.99 -8.10
N VAL A 25 0.23 -18.11 -8.39
CA VAL A 25 -1.15 -18.52 -8.69
C VAL A 25 -1.20 -19.44 -9.90
N LEU A 26 -0.48 -19.11 -10.98
CA LEU A 26 -0.42 -19.95 -12.17
C LEU A 26 0.20 -21.32 -11.88
N ALA A 27 1.23 -21.40 -11.06
CA ALA A 27 1.82 -22.66 -10.63
C ALA A 27 0.80 -23.51 -9.82
N VAL A 28 0.02 -22.89 -8.94
CA VAL A 28 -1.05 -23.58 -8.21
C VAL A 28 -2.14 -24.11 -9.17
N VAL A 29 -2.57 -23.28 -10.13
CA VAL A 29 -3.54 -23.70 -11.16
C VAL A 29 -3.01 -24.88 -11.96
N ASP A 30 -1.71 -24.87 -12.32
CA ASP A 30 -1.10 -26.00 -13.05
C ASP A 30 -0.99 -27.28 -12.22
N LEU A 31 -0.72 -27.16 -10.92
CA LEU A 31 -0.71 -28.30 -9.98
C LEU A 31 -2.12 -28.92 -9.80
N LEU A 32 -3.13 -28.09 -9.89
CA LEU A 32 -4.53 -28.50 -9.70
C LEU A 32 -5.25 -28.86 -11.01
N ARG A 33 -4.56 -28.87 -12.15
CA ARG A 33 -5.15 -29.05 -13.50
C ARG A 33 -6.05 -30.29 -13.65
N ASP A 34 -5.73 -31.37 -12.92
CA ASP A 34 -6.50 -32.60 -12.96
C ASP A 34 -7.83 -32.51 -12.16
N ARG A 35 -7.94 -31.47 -11.31
CA ARG A 35 -9.12 -31.16 -10.48
C ARG A 35 -9.86 -29.91 -10.92
N LEU A 36 -9.11 -28.93 -11.45
CA LEU A 36 -9.62 -27.62 -11.88
C LEU A 36 -9.23 -27.37 -13.35
N HIS A 37 -10.21 -27.47 -14.22
CA HIS A 37 -10.01 -27.20 -15.65
C HIS A 37 -10.11 -25.68 -15.91
N VAL A 38 -8.99 -24.96 -15.79
CA VAL A 38 -8.95 -23.53 -16.04
C VAL A 38 -8.40 -23.26 -17.43
N SER A 39 -9.23 -22.70 -18.32
CA SER A 39 -8.85 -22.38 -19.68
C SER A 39 -7.83 -21.24 -19.76
N ALA A 40 -7.09 -21.16 -20.85
CA ALA A 40 -6.17 -20.03 -21.12
C ALA A 40 -6.91 -18.68 -21.18
N GLY A 41 -8.15 -18.67 -21.69
CA GLY A 41 -9.03 -17.49 -21.66
C GLY A 41 -9.32 -17.04 -20.23
N ALA A 42 -9.81 -17.96 -19.37
CA ALA A 42 -10.11 -17.66 -17.99
C ALA A 42 -8.88 -17.14 -17.20
N ILE A 43 -7.67 -17.64 -17.51
CA ILE A 43 -6.43 -17.12 -16.93
C ILE A 43 -6.17 -15.66 -17.36
N ARG A 44 -6.33 -15.35 -18.64
CA ARG A 44 -6.17 -14.00 -19.17
C ARG A 44 -7.17 -13.03 -18.54
N ASP A 45 -8.43 -13.43 -18.51
CA ASP A 45 -9.52 -12.63 -17.93
C ASP A 45 -9.27 -12.39 -16.42
N GLY A 46 -8.84 -13.42 -15.71
CA GLY A 46 -8.49 -13.32 -14.30
C GLY A 46 -7.29 -12.39 -14.05
N LEU A 47 -6.24 -12.42 -14.87
CA LEU A 47 -5.10 -11.52 -14.75
C LEU A 47 -5.48 -10.07 -15.05
N LEU A 48 -6.32 -9.82 -16.05
CA LEU A 48 -6.74 -8.48 -16.45
C LEU A 48 -7.83 -7.90 -15.56
N GLY A 49 -8.69 -8.75 -14.99
CA GLY A 49 -9.84 -8.33 -14.20
C GLY A 49 -9.63 -8.42 -12.67
N VAL A 50 -8.44 -8.84 -12.20
CA VAL A 50 -8.22 -8.95 -10.74
C VAL A 50 -8.19 -7.58 -10.07
N GLU A 51 -9.07 -7.39 -9.10
CA GLU A 51 -9.11 -6.23 -8.22
C GLU A 51 -9.00 -6.68 -6.78
N LEU A 52 -8.07 -6.09 -6.02
CA LEU A 52 -7.91 -6.31 -4.59
C LEU A 52 -7.84 -4.96 -3.89
N GLN A 53 -8.79 -4.73 -3.00
CA GLN A 53 -8.83 -3.51 -2.19
C GLN A 53 -7.56 -3.37 -1.35
N GLY A 54 -7.03 -2.14 -1.27
CA GLY A 54 -5.84 -1.85 -0.49
C GLY A 54 -4.54 -2.53 -0.98
N ARG A 55 -4.46 -2.90 -2.25
CA ARG A 55 -3.22 -3.41 -2.89
C ARG A 55 -2.75 -2.43 -3.95
N PHE A 56 -2.12 -1.35 -3.51
CA PHE A 56 -1.73 -0.22 -4.34
C PHE A 56 -2.90 0.27 -5.21
N GLN A 57 -4.06 0.35 -4.60
CA GLN A 57 -5.29 0.79 -5.26
C GLN A 57 -5.25 2.31 -5.45
N VAL A 58 -5.27 2.75 -6.70
CA VAL A 58 -5.29 4.18 -7.02
C VAL A 58 -6.73 4.61 -7.23
N LEU A 59 -7.22 5.49 -6.37
CA LEU A 59 -8.54 6.11 -6.52
C LEU A 59 -8.41 7.30 -7.48
N PRO A 60 -9.33 7.44 -8.44
CA PRO A 60 -9.34 8.59 -9.33
C PRO A 60 -9.66 9.87 -8.56
N GLY A 61 -9.03 10.98 -8.94
CA GLY A 61 -9.26 12.29 -8.33
C GLY A 61 -8.03 13.17 -8.36
N ARG A 62 -8.19 14.38 -7.84
CA ARG A 62 -7.12 15.35 -7.59
C ARG A 62 -7.31 15.91 -6.17
N PRO A 63 -6.38 15.69 -5.27
CA PRO A 63 -5.13 14.90 -5.40
C PRO A 63 -5.38 13.40 -5.67
N ALA A 64 -4.38 12.71 -6.27
CA ALA A 64 -4.41 11.27 -6.44
C ALA A 64 -4.32 10.57 -5.07
N THR A 65 -5.21 9.61 -4.80
CA THR A 65 -5.18 8.86 -3.54
C THR A 65 -4.81 7.40 -3.81
N VAL A 66 -3.83 6.90 -3.07
CA VAL A 66 -3.38 5.50 -3.10
C VAL A 66 -3.74 4.82 -1.80
N LEU A 67 -4.41 3.67 -1.87
CA LEU A 67 -4.71 2.82 -0.71
C LEU A 67 -3.80 1.59 -0.74
N ASP A 68 -3.12 1.31 0.37
CA ASP A 68 -2.30 0.11 0.53
C ASP A 68 -2.35 -0.42 1.98
N VAL A 69 -2.26 -1.73 2.14
CA VAL A 69 -2.30 -2.38 3.46
C VAL A 69 -0.90 -2.78 3.97
N ALA A 70 0.16 -2.20 3.44
CA ALA A 70 1.53 -2.46 3.89
C ALA A 70 1.66 -2.16 5.39
N HIS A 71 2.01 -3.18 6.17
CA HIS A 71 2.07 -3.14 7.63
C HIS A 71 3.31 -3.87 8.21
N ASN A 72 4.30 -4.14 7.37
CA ASN A 72 5.59 -4.69 7.75
C ASN A 72 6.68 -4.12 6.83
N PRO A 73 7.97 -4.17 7.22
CA PRO A 73 9.06 -3.56 6.45
C PRO A 73 9.21 -4.08 5.02
N HIS A 74 8.88 -5.37 4.79
CA HIS A 74 8.95 -5.95 3.45
C HIS A 74 7.89 -5.33 2.52
N ALA A 75 6.64 -5.30 2.95
CA ALA A 75 5.55 -4.70 2.20
C ALA A 75 5.77 -3.18 2.02
N ALA A 76 6.30 -2.50 3.04
CA ALA A 76 6.63 -1.07 2.97
C ALA A 76 7.70 -0.76 1.91
N ARG A 77 8.73 -1.61 1.77
CA ARG A 77 9.71 -1.47 0.66
C ARG A 77 9.06 -1.65 -0.71
N ALA A 78 8.17 -2.62 -0.86
CA ALA A 78 7.44 -2.83 -2.11
C ALA A 78 6.54 -1.63 -2.45
N LEU A 79 5.86 -1.08 -1.42
CA LEU A 79 5.07 0.14 -1.54
C LEU A 79 5.94 1.33 -1.98
N ALA A 80 7.08 1.57 -1.32
CA ALA A 80 8.00 2.66 -1.66
C ALA A 80 8.54 2.54 -3.10
N ALA A 81 8.88 1.31 -3.53
CA ALA A 81 9.31 1.04 -4.89
C ALA A 81 8.20 1.37 -5.91
N THR A 82 6.97 0.94 -5.64
CA THR A 82 5.83 1.18 -6.54
C THR A 82 5.45 2.67 -6.58
N LEU A 83 5.49 3.39 -5.44
CA LEU A 83 5.30 4.84 -5.41
C LEU A 83 6.33 5.57 -6.30
N GLY A 84 7.57 5.08 -6.33
CA GLY A 84 8.63 5.61 -7.19
C GLY A 84 8.37 5.45 -8.69
N THR A 85 7.48 4.57 -9.11
CA THR A 85 7.12 4.37 -10.52
C THR A 85 5.91 5.18 -10.98
N MET A 86 5.23 5.89 -10.09
CA MET A 86 4.03 6.69 -10.44
C MET A 86 4.31 8.00 -11.18
N GLY A 87 5.56 8.37 -11.34
CA GLY A 87 5.92 9.68 -11.86
C GLY A 87 6.13 10.72 -10.76
N TYR A 88 6.20 11.99 -11.15
CA TYR A 88 6.47 13.11 -10.25
C TYR A 88 5.17 13.62 -9.58
N PHE A 89 5.26 13.83 -8.28
CA PHE A 89 4.27 14.55 -7.46
C PHE A 89 5.03 15.57 -6.63
N PRO A 90 4.56 16.83 -6.53
CA PRO A 90 5.21 17.87 -5.71
C PRO A 90 5.37 17.44 -4.25
N GLU A 91 4.27 16.93 -3.64
CA GLU A 91 4.28 16.39 -2.30
C GLU A 91 3.56 15.03 -2.24
N THR A 92 4.01 14.18 -1.32
CA THR A 92 3.33 12.95 -0.91
C THR A 92 2.92 13.05 0.55
N LEU A 93 1.61 13.07 0.81
CA LEU A 93 1.03 13.12 2.13
C LEU A 93 0.63 11.71 2.56
N ALA A 94 1.12 11.25 3.71
CA ALA A 94 0.81 9.92 4.24
C ALA A 94 -0.24 10.00 5.34
N VAL A 95 -1.38 9.34 5.16
CA VAL A 95 -2.32 9.02 6.23
C VAL A 95 -1.93 7.64 6.75
N PHE A 96 -1.48 7.58 8.01
CA PHE A 96 -0.80 6.42 8.55
C PHE A 96 -1.36 6.00 9.90
N GLY A 97 -1.73 4.72 10.01
CA GLY A 97 -2.12 4.08 11.25
C GLY A 97 -1.66 2.62 11.26
N MET A 98 -1.19 2.13 12.39
CA MET A 98 -0.69 0.76 12.54
C MET A 98 -1.19 0.06 13.79
N LEU A 99 -1.06 -1.25 13.82
CA LEU A 99 -1.23 -2.03 15.03
C LEU A 99 0.03 -1.94 15.89
N ALA A 100 -0.14 -1.91 17.21
CA ALA A 100 0.94 -1.70 18.18
C ALA A 100 1.95 -2.86 18.22
N ASP A 101 1.53 -4.06 17.82
CA ASP A 101 2.37 -5.28 17.78
C ASP A 101 3.22 -5.37 16.48
N LYS A 102 3.18 -4.36 15.61
CA LYS A 102 3.93 -4.33 14.36
C LYS A 102 5.20 -3.49 14.48
N ASP A 103 6.15 -3.77 13.60
CA ASP A 103 7.40 -3.03 13.47
C ASP A 103 7.16 -1.67 12.78
N VAL A 104 6.62 -0.70 13.55
CA VAL A 104 6.35 0.67 13.06
C VAL A 104 7.63 1.30 12.54
N ARG A 105 8.73 1.18 13.29
CA ARG A 105 10.02 1.79 12.93
C ARG A 105 10.57 1.26 11.61
N GLY A 106 10.53 -0.05 11.41
CA GLY A 106 10.98 -0.67 10.16
C GLY A 106 10.11 -0.31 8.96
N VAL A 107 8.79 -0.14 9.16
CA VAL A 107 7.87 0.34 8.13
C VAL A 107 8.19 1.78 7.77
N VAL A 108 8.31 2.67 8.75
CA VAL A 108 8.65 4.09 8.53
C VAL A 108 9.99 4.23 7.79
N ALA A 109 11.04 3.56 8.25
CA ALA A 109 12.34 3.60 7.62
C ALA A 109 12.31 3.18 6.14
N ALA A 110 11.42 2.24 5.78
CA ALA A 110 11.30 1.74 4.42
C ALA A 110 10.62 2.73 3.45
N VAL A 111 9.73 3.62 3.94
CA VAL A 111 8.95 4.53 3.08
C VAL A 111 9.30 6.01 3.26
N ALA A 112 10.03 6.38 4.32
CA ALA A 112 10.27 7.77 4.71
C ALA A 112 10.79 8.65 3.56
N ALA A 113 11.68 8.12 2.71
CA ALA A 113 12.23 8.84 1.56
C ALA A 113 11.20 9.16 0.44
N ARG A 114 9.97 8.69 0.57
CA ARG A 114 8.87 8.89 -0.40
C ARG A 114 7.74 9.74 0.15
N ILE A 115 7.85 10.21 1.40
CA ILE A 115 6.78 10.89 2.11
C ILE A 115 7.31 12.21 2.64
N ASP A 116 6.60 13.27 2.32
CA ASP A 116 6.94 14.63 2.74
C ASP A 116 6.23 15.01 4.04
N ARG A 117 4.97 14.58 4.21
CA ARG A 117 4.15 14.92 5.37
C ARG A 117 3.36 13.72 5.89
N TRP A 118 3.22 13.64 7.24
CA TRP A 118 2.61 12.52 7.93
C TRP A 118 1.38 12.95 8.73
N PHE A 119 0.25 12.34 8.42
CA PHE A 119 -1.04 12.48 9.09
C PHE A 119 -1.31 11.18 9.84
N VAL A 120 -0.88 11.14 11.09
CA VAL A 120 -0.83 9.91 11.89
C VAL A 120 -2.11 9.78 12.71
N ALA A 121 -2.75 8.64 12.65
CA ALA A 121 -4.00 8.40 13.35
C ALA A 121 -3.93 7.24 14.34
N THR A 122 -4.70 7.35 15.42
CA THR A 122 -4.97 6.24 16.32
C THR A 122 -5.87 5.23 15.64
N LEU A 123 -5.50 3.95 15.64
CA LEU A 123 -6.38 2.88 15.19
C LEU A 123 -7.28 2.38 16.33
N PRO A 124 -8.54 2.03 16.04
CA PRO A 124 -9.45 1.53 17.06
C PRO A 124 -9.08 0.12 17.52
N GLY A 125 -9.59 -0.24 18.70
CA GLY A 125 -9.45 -1.57 19.28
C GLY A 125 -8.16 -1.80 20.07
N PRO A 126 -8.08 -2.94 20.77
CA PRO A 126 -7.02 -3.19 21.76
C PRO A 126 -5.62 -3.36 21.15
N ARG A 127 -5.54 -3.62 19.86
CA ARG A 127 -4.28 -3.76 19.13
C ARG A 127 -3.88 -2.48 18.36
N GLY A 128 -4.75 -1.48 18.30
CA GLY A 128 -4.46 -0.22 17.62
C GLY A 128 -3.35 0.55 18.32
N ALA A 129 -2.34 1.01 17.58
CA ALA A 129 -1.37 1.95 18.14
C ALA A 129 -2.00 3.34 18.26
N CYS A 130 -1.72 4.04 19.36
CA CYS A 130 -2.12 5.44 19.47
C CYS A 130 -1.22 6.33 18.60
N ALA A 131 -1.77 7.41 18.06
CA ALA A 131 -1.06 8.34 17.19
C ALA A 131 0.20 8.92 17.86
N ALA A 132 0.18 9.14 19.19
CA ALA A 132 1.33 9.65 19.94
C ALA A 132 2.52 8.67 19.89
N ALA A 133 2.28 7.36 20.07
CA ALA A 133 3.33 6.35 20.00
C ALA A 133 3.93 6.27 18.59
N ILE A 134 3.08 6.34 17.54
CA ILE A 134 3.55 6.35 16.16
C ILE A 134 4.36 7.61 15.85
N ARG A 135 3.91 8.79 16.31
CA ARG A 135 4.66 10.05 16.17
C ARG A 135 6.05 9.94 16.80
N ASP A 136 6.15 9.33 17.98
CA ASP A 136 7.43 9.18 18.68
C ASP A 136 8.39 8.27 17.90
N GLU A 137 7.89 7.21 17.26
CA GLU A 137 8.68 6.37 16.34
C GLU A 137 9.11 7.11 15.07
N LEU A 138 8.25 7.95 14.49
CA LEU A 138 8.60 8.83 13.37
C LEU A 138 9.73 9.79 13.75
N GLY A 139 9.63 10.43 14.94
CA GLY A 139 10.69 11.30 15.47
C GLY A 139 12.02 10.57 15.66
N ARG A 140 11.99 9.33 16.20
CA ARG A 140 13.19 8.47 16.32
C ARG A 140 13.77 8.07 14.96
N ALA A 141 12.95 7.99 13.92
CA ALA A 141 13.37 7.76 12.55
C ALA A 141 13.90 9.02 11.84
N GLY A 142 13.95 10.17 12.53
CA GLY A 142 14.49 11.42 12.01
C GLY A 142 13.49 12.30 11.24
N ILE A 143 12.19 11.97 11.29
CA ILE A 143 11.16 12.80 10.66
C ILE A 143 10.97 14.07 11.50
N ALA A 144 11.05 15.21 10.85
CA ALA A 144 10.93 16.51 11.52
C ALA A 144 9.51 16.71 12.15
N ALA A 145 9.45 17.25 13.35
CA ALA A 145 8.19 17.39 14.09
C ALA A 145 7.12 18.20 13.33
N HIS A 146 7.53 19.19 12.53
CA HIS A 146 6.60 20.00 11.72
C HIS A 146 5.98 19.22 10.56
N ALA A 147 6.59 18.11 10.14
CA ALA A 147 6.07 17.23 9.09
C ALA A 147 5.08 16.18 9.64
N ILE A 148 4.84 16.14 10.96
CA ILE A 148 4.00 15.14 11.61
C ILE A 148 2.79 15.80 12.27
N ARG A 149 1.60 15.37 11.92
CA ARG A 149 0.35 15.73 12.61
C ARG A 149 -0.33 14.48 13.14
N THR A 150 -0.97 14.59 14.30
CA THR A 150 -1.65 13.47 14.97
C THR A 150 -3.15 13.70 15.04
N PHE A 151 -3.91 12.62 14.86
CA PHE A 151 -5.37 12.62 14.79
C PHE A 151 -5.96 11.49 15.64
N ALA A 152 -7.20 11.68 16.06
CA ALA A 152 -7.92 10.69 16.85
C ALA A 152 -8.27 9.43 16.03
N ASP A 153 -8.51 9.58 14.73
CA ASP A 153 -8.95 8.52 13.81
C ASP A 153 -8.48 8.78 12.37
N ILE A 154 -8.60 7.75 11.53
CA ILE A 154 -8.17 7.77 10.12
C ILE A 154 -9.01 8.76 9.29
N GLY A 155 -10.32 8.83 9.54
CA GLY A 155 -11.20 9.74 8.80
C GLY A 155 -10.79 11.19 8.96
N SER A 156 -10.53 11.62 10.20
CA SER A 156 -10.03 12.98 10.52
C SER A 156 -8.66 13.25 9.91
N ALA A 157 -7.75 12.26 9.93
CA ALA A 157 -6.43 12.37 9.32
C ALA A 157 -6.52 12.51 7.80
N TYR A 158 -7.38 11.71 7.16
CA TYR A 158 -7.59 11.76 5.72
C TYR A 158 -8.26 13.07 5.27
N ALA A 159 -9.26 13.55 6.00
CA ALA A 159 -9.90 14.84 5.73
C ALA A 159 -8.87 15.98 5.77
N ALA A 160 -8.05 16.03 6.83
CA ALA A 160 -7.01 17.04 6.94
C ALA A 160 -5.94 16.93 5.83
N ALA A 161 -5.54 15.72 5.46
CA ALA A 161 -4.60 15.51 4.35
C ALA A 161 -5.19 15.99 3.01
N ARG A 162 -6.47 15.75 2.77
CA ARG A 162 -7.16 16.24 1.56
C ARG A 162 -7.29 17.75 1.51
N ASP A 163 -7.58 18.38 2.65
CA ASP A 163 -7.74 19.83 2.73
C ASP A 163 -6.40 20.57 2.50
N GLU A 164 -5.28 19.93 2.84
CA GLU A 164 -3.95 20.51 2.73
C GLU A 164 -3.19 20.14 1.47
N ALA A 165 -3.62 19.09 0.76
CA ALA A 165 -2.97 18.65 -0.48
C ALA A 165 -3.38 19.54 -1.66
N GLY A 166 -2.41 19.93 -2.47
CA GLY A 166 -2.65 20.50 -3.78
C GLY A 166 -3.19 19.48 -4.79
N GLU A 167 -3.82 19.94 -5.85
CA GLU A 167 -4.39 19.05 -6.89
C GLU A 167 -3.35 18.13 -7.55
N ALA A 168 -2.08 18.55 -7.61
CA ALA A 168 -0.99 17.80 -8.21
C ALA A 168 -0.28 16.88 -7.22
N ASP A 169 -0.62 16.94 -5.94
CA ASP A 169 -0.03 16.12 -4.90
C ASP A 169 -0.60 14.68 -4.89
N ARG A 170 -0.03 13.86 -4.06
CA ARG A 170 -0.46 12.49 -3.84
C ARG A 170 -0.71 12.24 -2.36
N ILE A 171 -1.84 11.63 -2.05
CA ILE A 171 -2.14 11.09 -0.73
C ILE A 171 -1.94 9.58 -0.76
N ILE A 172 -1.26 9.04 0.26
CA ILE A 172 -1.19 7.61 0.49
C ILE A 172 -1.79 7.25 1.84
N VAL A 173 -2.71 6.29 1.86
CA VAL A 173 -3.33 5.77 3.08
C VAL A 173 -2.83 4.34 3.29
N PHE A 174 -2.12 4.09 4.38
CA PHE A 174 -1.51 2.77 4.60
C PHE A 174 -1.20 2.47 6.07
N GLY A 175 -0.77 1.21 6.34
CA GLY A 175 -0.27 0.74 7.64
C GLY A 175 -1.10 -0.37 8.27
N SER A 176 -2.34 -0.55 7.84
CA SER A 176 -3.24 -1.62 8.30
C SER A 176 -4.40 -1.79 7.33
N PHE A 177 -5.13 -2.92 7.44
CA PHE A 177 -6.47 -3.05 6.85
C PHE A 177 -7.53 -2.18 7.56
N LEU A 178 -7.21 -1.64 8.74
CA LEU A 178 -8.08 -0.74 9.50
C LEU A 178 -7.85 0.75 9.18
N THR A 179 -6.92 1.02 8.25
CA THR A 179 -6.54 2.38 7.84
C THR A 179 -7.44 2.93 6.76
#